data_507d4ce5e855697fb379edf5582c2b7a
#
_entry.id   507d4ce5e855697fb379edf5582c2b7a
#
_cell.length_a   1.000
_cell.length_b   1.000
_cell.length_c   1.000
_cell.angle_alpha   90.00
_cell.angle_beta   90.00
_cell.angle_gamma   90.00
#
_symmetry.space_group_name_H-M   'P 1'
#
loop_
_entity.id
_entity.type
_entity.pdbx_description
1 polymer ?
#
loop_
_entity_poly.entity_id
_entity_poly.type
_entity_poly.pdbx_seq_one_letter_code
_entity_poly.pdbx_strand_id
1 'polypeptide(L)'
;MQTFQPARLLSLHFTERDQYQGKPLYEAMVAKCRELKIAGATVVRGFEGYGETAEMHRPHLLRHDLPVVVNVVDSAESIERLLPVLEDMMDKGLITVCDVEISRRSSRGLLLEIVVTRDGFSERGT
;
A
#
# COMPACT_ATOMS: atom_id res chain seq x y z
N MET A 1 -29.67 3.65 0.40
CA MET A 1 -29.19 3.25 -0.92
C MET A 1 -27.69 3.47 -1.04
N GLN A 2 -26.99 2.50 -1.56
CA GLN A 2 -25.54 2.63 -1.73
C GLN A 2 -25.21 3.20 -3.07
N THR A 3 -24.28 4.12 -3.07
CA THR A 3 -23.81 4.72 -4.29
C THR A 3 -22.34 4.36 -4.47
N PHE A 4 -22.02 3.83 -5.62
CA PHE A 4 -20.64 3.55 -5.95
C PHE A 4 -20.03 4.70 -6.72
N GLN A 5 -18.77 4.96 -6.46
CA GLN A 5 -18.04 6.05 -7.09
C GLN A 5 -16.78 5.50 -7.73
N PRO A 6 -16.37 6.10 -8.84
CA PRO A 6 -15.09 5.68 -9.46
C PRO A 6 -13.91 6.05 -8.56
N ALA A 7 -12.92 5.19 -8.58
CA ALA A 7 -11.68 5.40 -7.85
C ALA A 7 -10.59 4.61 -8.54
N ARG A 8 -9.38 4.65 -8.01
CA ARG A 8 -8.27 3.86 -8.52
C ARG A 8 -7.61 3.10 -7.39
N LEU A 9 -7.20 1.91 -7.72
CA LEU A 9 -6.40 1.07 -6.84
C LEU A 9 -4.97 1.10 -7.35
N LEU A 10 -4.07 1.54 -6.49
CA LEU A 10 -2.65 1.54 -6.74
C LEU A 10 -2.04 0.45 -5.89
N SER A 11 -1.29 -0.45 -6.49
CA SER A 11 -0.63 -1.52 -5.76
C SER A 11 0.86 -1.48 -6.03
N LEU A 12 1.64 -1.46 -4.96
CA LEU A 12 3.09 -1.38 -5.05
C LEU A 12 3.65 -2.67 -4.46
N HIS A 13 4.42 -3.37 -5.27
CA HIS A 13 4.93 -4.70 -4.95
C HIS A 13 6.44 -4.65 -4.76
N PHE A 14 6.90 -5.09 -3.61
CA PHE A 14 8.34 -5.14 -3.31
C PHE A 14 8.54 -6.15 -2.19
N THR A 15 9.62 -6.06 -1.44
CA THR A 15 9.88 -7.04 -0.39
C THR A 15 10.07 -6.36 0.95
N GLU A 16 10.02 -7.14 2.00
CA GLU A 16 10.24 -6.63 3.34
C GLU A 16 11.64 -6.04 3.54
N ARG A 17 12.58 -6.45 2.72
CA ARG A 17 13.96 -5.96 2.83
C ARG A 17 14.14 -4.58 2.26
N ASP A 18 13.24 -4.17 1.40
CA ASP A 18 13.38 -2.87 0.77
C ASP A 18 13.26 -1.77 1.80
N GLN A 19 14.14 -0.80 1.70
CA GLN A 19 14.24 0.28 2.66
C GLN A 19 14.20 1.63 1.98
N TYR A 20 13.83 2.62 2.76
CA TYR A 20 13.87 4.00 2.33
C TYR A 20 14.38 4.83 3.50
N GLN A 21 15.54 5.44 3.31
CA GLN A 21 16.16 6.29 4.34
C GLN A 21 16.25 5.58 5.70
N GLY A 22 16.68 4.32 5.67
CA GLY A 22 16.92 3.56 6.87
C GLY A 22 15.71 2.94 7.52
N LYS A 23 14.54 3.08 6.89
CA LYS A 23 13.30 2.49 7.41
C LYS A 23 12.77 1.47 6.42
N PRO A 24 11.96 0.53 6.88
CA PRO A 24 11.28 -0.35 5.93
C PRO A 24 10.48 0.48 4.94
N LEU A 25 10.61 0.14 3.66
CA LEU A 25 9.95 0.90 2.61
C LEU A 25 8.44 0.96 2.81
N TYR A 26 7.83 -0.17 3.22
CA TYR A 26 6.38 -0.18 3.38
C TYR A 26 5.92 0.80 4.47
N GLU A 27 6.69 0.93 5.55
CA GLU A 27 6.36 1.88 6.60
C GLU A 27 6.48 3.32 6.11
N ALA A 28 7.55 3.58 5.35
CA ALA A 28 7.77 4.91 4.82
C ALA A 28 6.66 5.29 3.84
N MET A 29 6.18 4.33 3.05
CA MET A 29 5.09 4.58 2.11
C MET A 29 3.78 4.87 2.81
N VAL A 30 3.46 4.10 3.84
CA VAL A 30 2.24 4.35 4.61
C VAL A 30 2.29 5.72 5.25
N ALA A 31 3.44 6.07 5.82
CA ALA A 31 3.61 7.39 6.42
C ALA A 31 3.42 8.51 5.39
N LYS A 32 3.94 8.31 4.19
CA LYS A 32 3.79 9.29 3.12
C LYS A 32 2.33 9.43 2.69
N CYS A 33 1.62 8.32 2.60
CA CYS A 33 0.20 8.36 2.26
C CYS A 33 -0.60 9.16 3.30
N ARG A 34 -0.27 8.97 4.58
CA ARG A 34 -0.93 9.71 5.63
C ARG A 34 -0.59 11.20 5.57
N GLU A 35 0.66 11.49 5.31
CA GLU A 35 1.11 12.87 5.17
C GLU A 35 0.36 13.59 4.05
N LEU A 36 0.12 12.90 2.94
CA LEU A 36 -0.56 13.46 1.78
C LEU A 36 -2.08 13.31 1.87
N LYS A 37 -2.58 12.86 3.01
CA LYS A 37 -4.02 12.77 3.29
C LYS A 37 -4.76 11.85 2.33
N ILE A 38 -4.11 10.76 1.99
CA ILE A 38 -4.74 9.70 1.20
C ILE A 38 -5.76 8.99 2.10
N ALA A 39 -6.86 8.54 1.51
CA ALA A 39 -7.97 7.97 2.26
C ALA A 39 -7.58 6.73 3.07
N GLY A 40 -6.68 5.91 2.55
CA GLY A 40 -6.22 4.75 3.30
C GLY A 40 -5.19 3.96 2.54
N ALA A 41 -4.41 3.16 3.27
CA ALA A 41 -3.42 2.28 2.69
C ALA A 41 -3.38 1.00 3.51
N THR A 42 -3.25 -0.11 2.83
CA THR A 42 -3.20 -1.43 3.46
C THR A 42 -1.92 -2.12 3.03
N VAL A 43 -1.22 -2.70 3.99
CA VAL A 43 0.00 -3.45 3.70
C VAL A 43 -0.31 -4.92 3.89
N VAL A 44 -0.01 -5.71 2.87
CA VAL A 44 -0.21 -7.15 2.90
C VAL A 44 1.14 -7.80 2.68
N ARG A 45 1.41 -8.82 3.48
CA ARG A 45 2.64 -9.58 3.36
C ARG A 45 2.31 -10.96 2.82
N GLY A 46 2.98 -11.34 1.73
CA GLY A 46 2.76 -12.64 1.14
C GLY A 46 3.56 -13.71 1.85
N PHE A 47 3.11 -14.93 1.70
CA PHE A 47 3.82 -16.08 2.22
C PHE A 47 5.01 -16.45 1.36
N GLU A 48 4.85 -16.24 0.06
CA GLU A 48 5.80 -16.73 -0.90
C GLU A 48 5.57 -16.00 -2.21
N GLY A 49 6.61 -15.82 -2.98
CA GLY A 49 6.47 -15.20 -4.28
C GLY A 49 7.82 -15.00 -4.92
N TYR A 50 7.80 -14.72 -6.21
CA TYR A 50 9.00 -14.31 -6.90
C TYR A 50 8.60 -13.30 -7.97
N GLY A 51 9.57 -12.56 -8.41
CA GLY A 51 9.32 -11.55 -9.41
C GLY A 51 10.46 -11.42 -10.37
N GLU A 52 10.43 -10.34 -11.11
CA GLU A 52 11.34 -10.07 -12.19
C GLU A 52 12.80 -10.02 -11.79
N THR A 53 13.05 -9.57 -10.59
CA THR A 53 14.38 -9.59 -10.05
C THR A 53 14.64 -11.01 -9.58
N ALA A 54 14.83 -11.87 -10.51
CA ALA A 54 14.90 -13.28 -10.25
C ALA A 54 16.14 -13.72 -9.51
N GLU A 55 16.55 -12.97 -8.55
CA GLU A 55 17.47 -13.52 -7.62
C GLU A 55 16.70 -14.61 -6.91
N MET A 56 17.25 -15.78 -6.98
CA MET A 56 16.65 -16.94 -6.36
C MET A 56 16.62 -16.72 -4.87
N HIS A 57 15.65 -16.01 -4.43
CA HIS A 57 15.43 -15.90 -3.01
C HIS A 57 14.96 -17.26 -2.54
N ARG A 58 15.65 -17.76 -1.57
CA ARG A 58 15.23 -18.99 -0.94
C ARG A 58 14.44 -18.58 0.28
N PRO A 59 13.14 -18.48 0.13
CA PRO A 59 12.31 -17.90 1.20
C PRO A 59 12.43 -18.65 2.51
N HIS A 60 12.79 -19.91 2.46
CA HIS A 60 12.95 -20.68 3.67
C HIS A 60 14.22 -20.31 4.45
N LEU A 61 15.11 -19.54 3.86
CA LEU A 61 16.33 -19.11 4.52
C LEU A 61 16.23 -17.71 5.10
N LEU A 62 15.47 -16.84 4.44
CA LEU A 62 15.39 -15.45 4.84
C LEU A 62 13.95 -15.01 4.87
N ARG A 63 13.36 -14.97 6.04
CA ARG A 63 11.95 -14.62 6.18
C ARG A 63 11.64 -13.18 5.85
N HIS A 64 12.63 -12.31 5.96
CA HIS A 64 12.43 -10.90 5.65
C HIS A 64 12.51 -10.59 4.15
N ASP A 65 12.63 -11.64 3.34
CA ASP A 65 12.55 -11.49 1.89
C ASP A 65 11.15 -11.69 1.36
N LEU A 66 10.17 -11.78 2.25
CA LEU A 66 8.81 -12.03 1.82
C LEU A 66 8.25 -10.87 1.01
N PRO A 67 7.40 -11.18 0.04
CA PRO A 67 6.80 -10.12 -0.76
C PRO A 67 5.84 -9.27 0.08
N VAL A 68 5.81 -7.99 -0.25
CA VAL A 68 4.93 -7.03 0.40
C VAL A 68 4.19 -6.27 -0.67
N VAL A 69 2.90 -6.05 -0.44
CA VAL A 69 2.10 -5.23 -1.34
C VAL A 69 1.47 -4.11 -0.52
N VAL A 70 1.67 -2.89 -0.96
CA VAL A 70 0.97 -1.74 -0.39
C VAL A 70 -0.16 -1.40 -1.34
N ASN A 71 -1.38 -1.47 -0.85
CA ASN A 71 -2.58 -1.17 -1.63
C ASN A 71 -3.15 0.16 -1.18
N VAL A 72 -3.40 1.04 -2.13
CA VAL A 72 -3.94 2.35 -1.87
C VAL A 72 -5.14 2.57 -2.77
N VAL A 73 -6.27 2.97 -2.20
CA VAL A 73 -7.45 3.30 -2.99
C VAL A 73 -7.84 4.74 -2.69
N ASP A 74 -7.98 5.51 -3.74
CA ASP A 74 -8.42 6.89 -3.61
C ASP A 74 -8.94 7.35 -4.98
N SER A 75 -9.35 8.61 -5.07
CA SER A 75 -9.79 9.16 -6.34
C SER A 75 -8.67 9.12 -7.37
N ALA A 76 -9.04 9.16 -8.64
CA ALA A 76 -8.06 9.18 -9.71
C ALA A 76 -7.08 10.35 -9.53
N GLU A 77 -7.60 11.50 -9.13
CA GLU A 77 -6.76 12.68 -8.93
C GLU A 77 -5.75 12.50 -7.82
N SER A 78 -6.19 11.94 -6.71
CA SER A 78 -5.29 11.69 -5.59
C SER A 78 -4.20 10.69 -5.96
N ILE A 79 -4.59 9.64 -6.67
CA ILE A 79 -3.61 8.63 -7.10
C ILE A 79 -2.60 9.24 -8.08
N GLU A 80 -3.05 10.10 -8.97
CA GLU A 80 -2.14 10.77 -9.91
C GLU A 80 -1.10 11.62 -9.20
N ARG A 81 -1.50 12.26 -8.11
CA ARG A 81 -0.56 13.07 -7.34
C ARG A 81 0.37 12.22 -6.50
N LEU A 82 -0.15 11.12 -5.99
CA LEU A 82 0.61 10.24 -5.10
C LEU A 82 1.64 9.40 -5.86
N LEU A 83 1.27 8.92 -7.03
CA LEU A 83 2.08 7.94 -7.74
C LEU A 83 3.53 8.36 -7.95
N PRO A 84 3.81 9.55 -8.48
CA PRO A 84 5.22 9.91 -8.67
C PRO A 84 6.00 10.01 -7.35
N VAL A 85 5.33 10.34 -6.27
CA VAL A 85 5.98 10.41 -4.97
C VAL A 85 6.40 9.02 -4.49
N LEU A 86 5.49 8.06 -4.60
CA LEU A 86 5.80 6.69 -4.18
C LEU A 86 6.77 6.01 -5.14
N GLU A 87 6.64 6.29 -6.43
CA GLU A 87 7.58 5.78 -7.44
C GLU A 87 9.01 6.16 -7.10
N ASP A 88 9.17 7.41 -6.69
CA ASP A 88 10.48 7.95 -6.39
C ASP A 88 11.10 7.29 -5.16
N MET A 89 10.29 6.67 -4.32
CA MET A 89 10.78 5.97 -3.14
C MET A 89 11.23 4.55 -3.43
N MET A 90 10.91 4.03 -4.60
CA MET A 90 11.21 2.64 -4.96
C MET A 90 12.42 2.55 -5.87
N ASP A 91 13.33 1.64 -5.57
CA ASP A 91 14.42 1.33 -6.48
C ASP A 91 13.99 0.27 -7.49
N LYS A 92 13.21 -0.67 -7.05
CA LYS A 92 12.80 -1.81 -7.86
C LYS A 92 11.47 -2.30 -7.33
N GLY A 93 10.79 -3.08 -8.14
CA GLY A 93 9.49 -3.62 -7.79
C GLY A 93 8.52 -3.43 -8.93
N LEU A 94 7.27 -3.62 -8.63
CA LEU A 94 6.21 -3.54 -9.63
C LEU A 94 5.13 -2.61 -9.12
N ILE A 95 4.62 -1.79 -10.01
CA ILE A 95 3.51 -0.90 -9.69
C ILE A 95 2.37 -1.23 -10.64
N THR A 96 1.20 -1.46 -10.07
CA THR A 96 0.01 -1.68 -10.89
C THR A 96 -1.06 -0.67 -10.50
N VAL A 97 -1.86 -0.29 -11.47
CA VAL A 97 -2.96 0.65 -11.26
C VAL A 97 -4.17 0.11 -11.98
N CYS A 98 -5.31 0.11 -11.32
CA CYS A 98 -6.53 -0.24 -12.01
C CYS A 98 -7.69 0.63 -11.53
N ASP A 99 -8.67 0.77 -12.40
CA ASP A 99 -9.89 1.50 -12.05
C ASP A 99 -10.79 0.58 -11.25
N VAL A 100 -11.38 1.13 -10.21
CA VAL A 100 -12.31 0.40 -9.36
C VAL A 100 -13.51 1.29 -9.07
N GLU A 101 -14.53 0.70 -8.51
CA GLU A 101 -15.66 1.44 -8.00
C GLU A 101 -15.76 1.15 -6.51
N ILE A 102 -15.94 2.19 -5.73
CA ILE A 102 -15.95 2.05 -4.29
C ILE A 102 -17.26 2.56 -3.73
N SER A 103 -17.66 1.97 -2.62
CA SER A 103 -18.77 2.44 -1.83
C SER A 103 -18.24 2.60 -0.42
N ARG A 104 -18.11 3.82 0.00
CA ARG A 104 -17.55 4.13 1.30
C ARG A 104 -18.64 4.04 2.35
N ARG A 105 -18.37 3.32 3.41
CA ARG A 105 -19.31 3.15 4.50
C ARG A 105 -18.75 3.82 5.73
N SER A 106 -19.55 4.61 6.39
CA SER A 106 -19.13 5.19 7.65
C SER A 106 -20.26 5.05 8.65
N SER A 107 -19.89 4.86 9.89
CA SER A 107 -20.85 4.73 10.96
C SER A 107 -21.14 6.12 11.50
N ARG A 108 -22.38 6.55 11.43
CA ARG A 108 -22.81 7.85 12.00
C ARG A 108 -22.04 9.04 11.46
N GLY A 109 -21.62 8.93 10.21
CA GLY A 109 -20.89 10.01 9.60
C GLY A 109 -19.44 10.16 10.03
N LEU A 110 -18.94 9.21 10.81
CA LEU A 110 -17.54 9.21 11.22
C LEU A 110 -16.69 8.54 10.16
N LEU A 111 -15.55 9.15 9.90
CA LEU A 111 -14.56 8.53 9.04
C LEU A 111 -13.56 7.81 9.92
N LEU A 112 -13.20 6.61 9.49
CA LEU A 112 -12.19 5.83 10.18
C LEU A 112 -11.03 5.60 9.24
N GLU A 113 -9.84 5.74 9.78
CA GLU A 113 -8.64 5.35 9.07
C GLU A 113 -8.17 4.03 9.65
N ILE A 114 -7.92 3.09 8.76
CA ILE A 114 -7.41 1.79 9.15
C ILE A 114 -6.07 1.61 8.48
N VAL A 115 -5.04 1.40 9.28
CA VAL A 115 -3.70 1.14 8.77
C VAL A 115 -3.34 -0.28 9.15
N VAL A 116 -3.08 -1.11 8.15
CA VAL A 116 -2.72 -2.50 8.37
C VAL A 116 -1.21 -2.62 8.20
N THR A 117 -0.58 -3.17 9.22
CA THR A 117 0.85 -3.40 9.19
C THR A 117 1.11 -4.88 9.35
N ARG A 118 2.36 -5.26 9.28
CA ARG A 118 2.70 -6.66 9.48
C ARG A 118 2.36 -7.15 10.89
N ASP A 119 2.20 -6.24 11.83
CA ASP A 119 1.90 -6.58 13.21
C ASP A 119 0.41 -6.49 13.52
N GLY A 120 -0.40 -6.21 12.50
CA GLY A 120 -1.82 -6.07 12.68
C GLY A 120 -2.31 -4.77 12.08
N PHE A 121 -3.30 -4.19 12.71
CA PHE A 121 -3.86 -2.94 12.21
C PHE A 121 -4.20 -2.02 13.36
N SER A 122 -4.25 -0.73 13.07
CA SER A 122 -4.74 0.24 14.03
C SER A 122 -5.83 1.08 13.36
N GLU A 123 -6.75 1.52 14.18
CA GLU A 123 -7.92 2.25 13.75
C GLU A 123 -7.87 3.65 14.33
N ARG A 124 -8.22 4.64 13.52
CA ARG A 124 -8.24 6.02 13.98
C ARG A 124 -9.54 6.68 13.59
N GLY A 125 -10.17 7.28 14.58
CA GLY A 125 -11.32 8.09 14.34
C GLY A 125 -10.90 9.50 13.93
N THR A 126 -11.61 10.08 12.99
CA THR A 126 -11.36 11.47 12.59
C THR A 126 -12.62 12.31 12.70
#